data_f9c5d4ad7fb192d87f46e15bef087da6
#
_entry.id   f9c5d4ad7fb192d87f46e15bef087da6
#
_cell.length_a   1.000
_cell.length_b   1.000
_cell.length_c   1.000
_cell.angle_alpha   90.00
_cell.angle_beta   90.00
_cell.angle_gamma   90.00
#
_symmetry.space_group_name_H-M   'P 1'
#
loop_
_entity.id
_entity.type
_entity.pdbx_description
1 polymer ?
#
loop_
_entity_poly.entity_id
_entity_poly.type
_entity_poly.pdbx_seq_one_letter_code
_entity_poly.pdbx_strand_id
1 'polypeptide(L)'
;MKKATASTVAQSIKSSQQLSPPQGFAPAKSRKPPLKSSCSSLKLDAAQAHQHLDLLGLDETCTNIRLIPHKGRRGGAINGIFANDLDRAQELNGQGYGVYLQVSIASGTKADDVTACTSLICEWDDRPVEEQLVLWQSLGLPEPTFMVMTGGKSVHNYWVFNVPIEPERWVPLLDRLVAHAGSDRSRKGLNRMMRLAGGHYIDRDGEAKAVTRIVNVTGYRYEAAQFEELLPLLSSPTTCGRAPRKAGSTPAELRQITEVGLHPQAC
;
A
#
# COMPACT_ATOMS: atom_id res chain seq x y z
N MET A 1 -4.30 -20.22 84.78
CA MET A 1 -5.49 -20.11 85.73
C MET A 1 -6.66 -19.49 84.95
N LYS A 2 -7.81 -20.20 85.06
CA LYS A 2 -9.22 -19.77 84.83
C LYS A 2 -9.55 -19.36 83.39
N LYS A 3 -10.23 -20.19 82.55
CA LYS A 3 -11.63 -20.67 82.61
C LYS A 3 -12.65 -19.56 82.58
N ALA A 4 -13.46 -19.47 81.50
CA ALA A 4 -14.89 -19.76 81.47
C ALA A 4 -15.48 -19.21 80.15
N THR A 5 -16.03 -20.01 79.34
CA THR A 5 -17.35 -20.61 79.15
C THR A 5 -18.43 -19.61 78.67
N ALA A 6 -18.90 -19.91 77.46
CA ALA A 6 -20.23 -20.36 77.03
C ALA A 6 -21.32 -19.26 77.06
N SER A 7 -22.15 -19.06 76.14
CA SER A 7 -23.30 -19.84 75.75
C SER A 7 -24.25 -19.01 74.87
N THR A 8 -24.66 -19.51 73.77
CA THR A 8 -26.00 -19.68 73.23
C THR A 8 -27.03 -18.52 73.38
N VAL A 9 -27.61 -18.03 72.30
CA VAL A 9 -29.04 -18.14 72.01
C VAL A 9 -29.32 -17.91 70.52
N ALA A 10 -29.97 -18.88 69.94
CA ALA A 10 -30.60 -18.85 68.65
C ALA A 10 -32.03 -18.30 68.78
N GLN A 11 -32.52 -17.60 67.75
CA GLN A 11 -33.92 -17.63 67.21
C GLN A 11 -34.01 -16.59 66.11
N SER A 12 -34.10 -17.06 64.85
CA SER A 12 -35.30 -17.22 64.04
C SER A 12 -36.13 -15.94 63.84
N ILE A 13 -36.20 -15.46 62.62
CA ILE A 13 -37.46 -15.17 61.91
C ILE A 13 -37.18 -15.04 60.40
N LYS A 14 -37.99 -15.77 59.63
CA LYS A 14 -38.15 -15.79 58.20
C LYS A 14 -38.72 -14.48 57.67
N SER A 15 -38.26 -13.94 56.59
CA SER A 15 -39.14 -13.51 55.49
C SER A 15 -38.38 -13.35 54.20
N SER A 16 -38.82 -14.04 53.24
CA SER A 16 -38.43 -14.08 51.84
C SER A 16 -38.79 -12.74 51.16
N GLN A 17 -37.82 -12.07 50.59
CA GLN A 17 -38.07 -11.21 49.44
C GLN A 17 -37.01 -11.49 48.40
N GLN A 18 -37.46 -12.16 47.33
CA GLN A 18 -36.73 -12.35 46.09
C GLN A 18 -36.57 -10.98 45.42
N LEU A 19 -35.34 -10.46 45.41
CA LEU A 19 -34.95 -9.33 44.59
C LEU A 19 -34.29 -9.91 43.32
N SER A 20 -34.92 -9.65 42.19
CA SER A 20 -34.45 -9.97 40.88
C SER A 20 -33.09 -9.28 40.63
N PRO A 21 -32.16 -9.93 39.90
CA PRO A 21 -30.85 -9.29 39.57
C PRO A 21 -31.05 -8.16 38.58
N PRO A 22 -30.28 -7.05 38.69
CA PRO A 22 -30.34 -5.98 37.72
C PRO A 22 -29.78 -6.46 36.37
N GLN A 23 -30.55 -6.19 35.32
CA GLN A 23 -30.21 -6.48 33.95
C GLN A 23 -28.96 -5.70 33.48
N GLY A 24 -28.02 -6.42 32.84
CA GLY A 24 -27.30 -6.00 31.69
C GLY A 24 -26.27 -4.90 31.85
N PHE A 25 -25.11 -5.21 32.43
CA PHE A 25 -23.87 -4.55 32.01
C PHE A 25 -23.29 -5.33 30.82
N ALA A 26 -23.41 -4.76 29.62
CA ALA A 26 -22.67 -5.22 28.48
C ALA A 26 -21.17 -5.07 28.77
N PRO A 27 -20.31 -6.07 28.48
CA PRO A 27 -18.88 -5.93 28.70
C PRO A 27 -18.36 -4.78 27.83
N ALA A 28 -17.74 -3.80 28.46
CA ALA A 28 -17.03 -2.73 27.79
C ALA A 28 -16.04 -3.35 26.79
N LYS A 29 -16.18 -3.01 25.50
CA LYS A 29 -15.24 -3.38 24.47
C LYS A 29 -13.85 -2.95 24.96
N SER A 30 -12.97 -3.95 25.17
CA SER A 30 -11.61 -3.72 25.62
C SER A 30 -10.95 -2.74 24.62
N ARG A 31 -10.66 -1.54 25.09
CA ARG A 31 -9.79 -0.60 24.37
C ARG A 31 -8.44 -1.28 24.29
N LYS A 32 -7.98 -1.60 23.07
CA LYS A 32 -6.58 -1.99 22.87
C LYS A 32 -5.68 -0.97 23.56
N PRO A 33 -4.67 -1.41 24.32
CA PRO A 33 -3.76 -0.50 24.97
C PRO A 33 -3.13 0.45 23.93
N PRO A 34 -2.80 1.69 24.32
CA PRO A 34 -2.12 2.60 23.41
C PRO A 34 -0.83 1.95 22.94
N LEU A 35 -0.53 2.09 21.63
CA LEU A 35 0.71 1.62 21.02
C LEU A 35 1.87 2.08 21.91
N LYS A 36 2.70 1.12 22.30
CA LYS A 36 3.95 1.42 23.02
C LYS A 36 4.78 2.35 22.12
N SER A 37 5.05 3.55 22.61
CA SER A 37 5.90 4.54 21.94
C SER A 37 7.38 4.09 22.03
N SER A 38 7.78 3.12 21.23
CA SER A 38 9.17 2.64 21.20
C SER A 38 9.93 3.00 19.91
N CYS A 39 9.35 3.85 19.06
CA CYS A 39 9.94 4.21 17.76
C CYS A 39 10.70 5.55 17.73
N SER A 40 10.93 6.20 18.86
CA SER A 40 11.61 7.51 18.92
C SER A 40 13.12 7.48 18.59
N SER A 41 13.69 6.33 18.27
CA SER A 41 15.11 6.18 17.94
C SER A 41 15.39 5.78 16.48
N LEU A 42 14.37 5.65 15.63
CA LEU A 42 14.59 5.29 14.24
C LEU A 42 15.24 6.48 13.50
N LYS A 43 16.42 6.24 12.96
CA LYS A 43 17.11 7.21 12.12
C LYS A 43 16.92 6.85 10.66
N LEU A 44 16.47 7.80 9.86
CA LEU A 44 16.49 7.72 8.41
C LEU A 44 17.93 7.87 7.94
N ASP A 45 18.37 7.00 7.04
CA ASP A 45 19.68 7.13 6.39
C ASP A 45 19.60 8.17 5.27
N ALA A 46 19.97 9.41 5.59
CA ALA A 46 19.93 10.52 4.66
C ALA A 46 20.85 10.32 3.44
N ALA A 47 21.98 9.61 3.60
CA ALA A 47 22.89 9.34 2.50
C ALA A 47 22.22 8.43 1.45
N GLN A 48 21.51 7.40 1.88
CA GLN A 48 20.71 6.54 0.99
C GLN A 48 19.55 7.31 0.33
N ALA A 49 18.93 8.25 1.06
CA ALA A 49 17.84 9.06 0.51
C ALA A 49 18.34 10.00 -0.59
N HIS A 50 19.43 10.75 -0.35
CA HIS A 50 20.04 11.61 -1.35
C HIS A 50 20.54 10.81 -2.55
N GLN A 51 21.21 9.68 -2.31
CA GLN A 51 21.66 8.80 -3.41
C GLN A 51 20.49 8.33 -4.28
N HIS A 52 19.32 8.05 -3.69
CA HIS A 52 18.13 7.65 -4.44
C HIS A 52 17.64 8.77 -5.36
N LEU A 53 17.64 10.02 -4.88
CA LEU A 53 17.28 11.20 -5.67
C LEU A 53 18.28 11.43 -6.81
N ASP A 54 19.58 11.39 -6.50
CA ASP A 54 20.67 11.61 -7.47
C ASP A 54 20.62 10.58 -8.60
N LEU A 55 20.41 9.31 -8.27
CA LEU A 55 20.28 8.24 -9.25
C LEU A 55 19.09 8.47 -10.19
N LEU A 56 17.98 9.00 -9.69
CA LEU A 56 16.80 9.34 -10.48
C LEU A 56 16.93 10.69 -11.22
N GLY A 57 17.92 11.51 -10.87
CA GLY A 57 18.07 12.88 -11.39
C GLY A 57 16.95 13.82 -10.91
N LEU A 58 16.52 13.64 -9.65
CA LEU A 58 15.44 14.42 -9.03
C LEU A 58 16.02 15.50 -8.11
N ASP A 59 15.45 16.70 -8.18
CA ASP A 59 15.78 17.83 -7.28
C ASP A 59 15.03 17.68 -5.95
N GLU A 60 15.76 17.65 -4.84
CA GLU A 60 15.21 17.49 -3.50
C GLU A 60 14.26 18.61 -3.08
N THR A 61 14.42 19.82 -3.62
CA THR A 61 13.61 20.98 -3.23
C THR A 61 12.22 20.98 -3.85
N CYS A 62 12.01 20.22 -4.93
CA CYS A 62 10.72 20.12 -5.61
C CYS A 62 10.16 18.70 -5.67
N THR A 63 10.90 17.69 -5.22
CA THR A 63 10.44 16.30 -5.21
C THR A 63 9.59 16.00 -4.00
N ASN A 64 8.37 15.51 -4.23
CA ASN A 64 7.43 15.21 -3.16
C ASN A 64 7.75 13.90 -2.44
N ILE A 65 7.69 13.96 -1.11
CA ILE A 65 7.59 12.79 -0.23
C ILE A 65 6.16 12.62 0.24
N ARG A 66 5.70 11.37 0.24
CA ARG A 66 4.40 10.98 0.78
C ARG A 66 4.58 10.00 1.93
N LEU A 67 3.96 10.32 3.05
CA LEU A 67 3.96 9.48 4.24
C LEU A 67 2.65 8.69 4.27
N ILE A 68 2.75 7.36 4.25
CA ILE A 68 1.57 6.49 4.25
C ILE A 68 1.53 5.73 5.57
N PRO A 69 0.45 5.86 6.36
CA PRO A 69 0.33 5.17 7.64
C PRO A 69 0.24 3.66 7.42
N HIS A 70 0.76 2.87 8.36
CA HIS A 70 0.55 1.41 8.34
C HIS A 70 -0.95 1.07 8.47
N LYS A 71 -1.35 -0.15 8.05
CA LYS A 71 -2.76 -0.52 7.94
C LYS A 71 -3.56 -0.47 9.25
N GLY A 72 -2.89 -0.58 10.40
CA GLY A 72 -3.53 -0.49 11.72
C GLY A 72 -3.68 0.94 12.25
N ARG A 73 -3.07 1.95 11.62
CA ARG A 73 -3.10 3.33 12.06
C ARG A 73 -4.28 4.09 11.48
N ARG A 74 -5.01 4.81 12.35
CA ARG A 74 -6.03 5.77 11.89
C ARG A 74 -5.35 7.02 11.35
N GLY A 75 -5.87 7.56 10.28
CA GLY A 75 -5.37 8.76 9.61
C GLY A 75 -5.11 8.51 8.12
N GLY A 76 -5.02 9.59 7.36
CA GLY A 76 -4.72 9.57 5.95
C GLY A 76 -3.23 9.64 5.66
N ALA A 77 -2.87 9.52 4.38
CA ALA A 77 -1.54 9.83 3.92
C ALA A 77 -1.25 11.33 4.05
N ILE A 78 0.00 11.66 4.39
CA ILE A 78 0.48 13.04 4.50
C ILE A 78 1.25 13.35 3.20
N ASN A 79 0.90 14.44 2.54
CA ASN A 79 1.55 14.97 1.35
C ASN A 79 2.12 16.37 1.65
N GLY A 80 2.84 16.95 0.70
CA GLY A 80 3.37 18.32 0.81
C GLY A 80 4.64 18.43 1.66
N ILE A 81 5.34 17.31 1.83
CA ILE A 81 6.71 17.28 2.33
C ILE A 81 7.62 17.12 1.12
N PHE A 82 8.70 17.91 1.07
CA PHE A 82 9.69 17.80 0.03
C PHE A 82 10.90 16.98 0.48
N ALA A 83 11.67 16.46 -0.45
CA ALA A 83 12.76 15.55 -0.16
C ALA A 83 13.94 16.23 0.57
N ASN A 84 14.01 17.56 0.60
CA ASN A 84 14.95 18.34 1.40
C ASN A 84 14.56 18.44 2.89
N ASP A 85 13.34 18.02 3.30
CA ASP A 85 12.89 17.96 4.70
C ASP A 85 12.88 16.52 5.22
N LEU A 86 14.05 15.88 5.22
CA LEU A 86 14.21 14.51 5.68
C LEU A 86 13.98 14.36 7.19
N ASP A 87 14.17 15.42 7.98
CA ASP A 87 13.91 15.40 9.44
C ASP A 87 12.44 15.16 9.71
N ARG A 88 11.56 15.82 8.97
CA ARG A 88 10.13 15.59 9.06
C ARG A 88 9.72 14.20 8.59
N ALA A 89 10.34 13.71 7.53
CA ALA A 89 10.12 12.35 7.06
C ALA A 89 10.57 11.31 8.11
N GLN A 90 11.72 11.51 8.75
CA GLN A 90 12.25 10.68 9.83
C GLN A 90 11.31 10.65 11.05
N GLU A 91 10.87 11.82 11.50
CA GLU A 91 9.93 11.93 12.63
C GLU A 91 8.66 11.09 12.40
N LEU A 92 8.05 11.24 11.21
CA LEU A 92 6.84 10.52 10.85
C LEU A 92 7.11 9.02 10.60
N ASN A 93 8.27 8.65 10.07
CA ASN A 93 8.67 7.25 9.96
C ASN A 93 8.76 6.60 11.35
N GLY A 94 9.36 7.29 12.32
CA GLY A 94 9.38 6.87 13.73
C GLY A 94 8.00 6.78 14.36
N GLN A 95 7.01 7.48 13.83
CA GLN A 95 5.60 7.40 14.25
C GLN A 95 4.80 6.30 13.53
N GLY A 96 5.43 5.48 12.68
CA GLY A 96 4.78 4.36 11.98
C GLY A 96 4.21 4.70 10.61
N TYR A 97 4.74 5.74 9.95
CA TYR A 97 4.46 6.01 8.55
C TYR A 97 5.55 5.42 7.65
N GLY A 98 5.17 4.74 6.58
CA GLY A 98 6.10 4.42 5.50
C GLY A 98 6.44 5.66 4.70
N VAL A 99 7.71 5.82 4.32
CA VAL A 99 8.22 6.96 3.55
C VAL A 99 8.29 6.59 2.07
N TYR A 100 7.65 7.40 1.23
CA TYR A 100 7.57 7.18 -0.21
C TYR A 100 8.00 8.43 -0.97
N LEU A 101 8.70 8.22 -2.08
CA LEU A 101 9.21 9.24 -2.99
C LEU A 101 8.38 9.24 -4.28
N GLN A 102 8.02 10.41 -4.77
CA GLN A 102 7.50 10.58 -6.13
C GLN A 102 8.66 10.45 -7.12
N VAL A 103 8.58 9.49 -8.03
CA VAL A 103 9.71 9.14 -8.93
C VAL A 103 9.60 9.78 -10.31
N SER A 104 8.72 10.77 -10.46
CA SER A 104 8.54 11.58 -11.66
C SER A 104 8.79 13.06 -11.36
N ILE A 105 9.16 13.83 -12.35
CA ILE A 105 9.25 15.30 -12.27
C ILE A 105 7.84 15.85 -12.34
N ALA A 106 7.43 16.62 -11.33
CA ALA A 106 6.08 17.14 -11.23
C ALA A 106 6.03 18.47 -10.48
N SER A 107 5.07 19.32 -10.85
CA SER A 107 4.77 20.57 -10.14
C SER A 107 3.89 20.39 -8.90
N GLY A 108 3.40 19.17 -8.66
CA GLY A 108 2.50 18.85 -7.55
C GLY A 108 2.37 17.33 -7.35
N THR A 109 1.32 16.90 -6.64
CA THR A 109 1.14 15.50 -6.22
C THR A 109 0.15 14.70 -7.05
N LYS A 110 -0.55 15.31 -8.00
CA LYS A 110 -1.53 14.66 -8.85
C LYS A 110 -0.88 14.11 -10.13
N ALA A 111 -1.58 13.22 -10.83
CA ALA A 111 -1.10 12.69 -12.10
C ALA A 111 -0.94 13.79 -13.17
N ASP A 112 -1.86 14.75 -13.20
CA ASP A 112 -1.85 15.86 -14.15
C ASP A 112 -0.74 16.89 -13.86
N ASP A 113 -0.12 16.83 -12.68
CA ASP A 113 0.99 17.70 -12.31
C ASP A 113 2.34 17.17 -12.84
N VAL A 114 2.37 15.91 -13.33
CA VAL A 114 3.61 15.27 -13.82
C VAL A 114 3.97 15.83 -15.18
N THR A 115 5.19 16.35 -15.28
CA THR A 115 5.72 16.95 -16.51
C THR A 115 6.70 16.06 -17.25
N ALA A 116 7.43 15.18 -16.53
CA ALA A 116 8.34 14.22 -17.15
C ALA A 116 8.57 12.99 -16.26
N CYS A 117 8.92 11.88 -16.89
CA CYS A 117 9.22 10.62 -16.24
C CYS A 117 10.71 10.26 -16.43
N THR A 118 11.39 9.98 -15.32
CA THR A 118 12.83 9.75 -15.30
C THR A 118 13.24 8.32 -15.53
N SER A 119 12.33 7.35 -15.31
CA SER A 119 12.68 5.93 -15.31
C SER A 119 11.51 5.02 -15.60
N LEU A 120 11.81 3.80 -16.03
CA LEU A 120 10.91 2.65 -15.95
C LEU A 120 11.17 1.89 -14.66
N ILE A 121 10.13 1.28 -14.08
CA ILE A 121 10.23 0.59 -12.80
C ILE A 121 9.39 -0.69 -12.82
N CYS A 122 10.01 -1.80 -12.37
CA CYS A 122 9.34 -3.06 -12.13
C CYS A 122 9.54 -3.57 -10.72
N GLU A 123 8.55 -4.32 -10.21
CA GLU A 123 8.60 -5.08 -8.97
C GLU A 123 7.77 -6.36 -9.09
N TRP A 124 8.14 -7.42 -8.35
CA TRP A 124 7.50 -8.73 -8.38
C TRP A 124 7.22 -9.23 -6.96
N ASP A 125 6.13 -8.75 -6.37
CA ASP A 125 5.74 -9.03 -4.98
C ASP A 125 5.44 -10.51 -4.68
N ASP A 126 5.25 -11.31 -5.72
CA ASP A 126 4.93 -12.76 -5.68
C ASP A 126 6.16 -13.66 -5.81
N ARG A 127 7.36 -13.09 -5.98
CA ARG A 127 8.62 -13.82 -6.14
C ARG A 127 9.52 -13.66 -4.92
N PRO A 128 10.36 -14.66 -4.59
CA PRO A 128 11.44 -14.52 -3.61
C PRO A 128 12.37 -13.34 -3.97
N VAL A 129 12.93 -12.69 -2.94
CA VAL A 129 13.81 -11.52 -3.14
C VAL A 129 15.03 -11.87 -4.00
N GLU A 130 15.58 -13.06 -3.82
CA GLU A 130 16.75 -13.55 -4.56
C GLU A 130 16.45 -13.68 -6.05
N GLU A 131 15.25 -14.10 -6.41
CA GLU A 131 14.81 -14.15 -7.81
C GLU A 131 14.58 -12.75 -8.38
N GLN A 132 13.98 -11.84 -7.61
CA GLN A 132 13.70 -10.47 -8.04
C GLN A 132 14.97 -9.70 -8.42
N LEU A 133 16.11 -10.01 -7.81
CA LEU A 133 17.40 -9.37 -8.07
C LEU A 133 17.97 -9.70 -9.45
N VAL A 134 17.59 -10.84 -10.03
CA VAL A 134 18.15 -11.34 -11.30
C VAL A 134 17.09 -11.61 -12.37
N LEU A 135 15.81 -11.43 -12.07
CA LEU A 135 14.71 -11.80 -12.96
C LEU A 135 14.75 -11.05 -14.30
N TRP A 136 15.27 -9.82 -14.31
CA TRP A 136 15.49 -9.02 -15.51
C TRP A 136 16.31 -9.75 -16.57
N GLN A 137 17.28 -10.61 -16.17
CA GLN A 137 18.11 -11.37 -17.10
C GLN A 137 17.26 -12.37 -17.91
N SER A 138 16.41 -13.14 -17.23
CA SER A 138 15.57 -14.14 -17.88
C SER A 138 14.47 -13.51 -18.76
N LEU A 139 14.15 -12.24 -18.52
CA LEU A 139 13.23 -11.46 -19.32
C LEU A 139 13.89 -10.78 -20.52
N GLY A 140 15.21 -10.91 -20.69
CA GLY A 140 15.97 -10.24 -21.74
C GLY A 140 16.01 -8.71 -21.59
N LEU A 141 15.74 -8.21 -20.38
CA LEU A 141 15.85 -6.78 -20.06
C LEU A 141 17.32 -6.40 -19.82
N PRO A 142 17.74 -5.18 -20.11
CA PRO A 142 19.07 -4.70 -19.73
C PRO A 142 19.20 -4.67 -18.21
N GLU A 143 20.44 -4.64 -17.72
CA GLU A 143 20.69 -4.55 -16.26
C GLU A 143 20.13 -3.24 -15.70
N PRO A 144 19.36 -3.26 -14.56
CA PRO A 144 18.84 -2.04 -13.98
C PRO A 144 19.94 -1.02 -13.63
N THR A 145 19.63 0.28 -13.76
CA THR A 145 20.50 1.36 -13.31
C THR A 145 20.84 1.21 -11.83
N PHE A 146 19.83 0.86 -11.04
CA PHE A 146 19.97 0.49 -9.63
C PHE A 146 18.73 -0.27 -9.16
N MET A 147 18.84 -0.88 -7.99
CA MET A 147 17.74 -1.59 -7.34
C MET A 147 17.55 -1.09 -5.91
N VAL A 148 16.32 -1.13 -5.41
CA VAL A 148 15.99 -0.78 -4.03
C VAL A 148 15.27 -1.95 -3.36
N MET A 149 15.89 -2.53 -2.33
CA MET A 149 15.22 -3.46 -1.43
C MET A 149 14.31 -2.68 -0.48
N THR A 150 13.02 -2.99 -0.47
CA THR A 150 12.02 -2.22 0.27
C THR A 150 12.03 -2.44 1.78
N GLY A 151 12.82 -3.39 2.26
CA GLY A 151 12.81 -3.84 3.66
C GLY A 151 11.65 -4.80 3.99
N GLY A 152 10.78 -5.06 3.02
CA GLY A 152 9.73 -6.06 3.04
C GLY A 152 10.08 -7.23 2.12
N LYS A 153 9.17 -7.53 1.20
CA LYS A 153 9.27 -8.64 0.25
C LYS A 153 9.61 -8.23 -1.18
N SER A 154 9.71 -6.93 -1.46
CA SER A 154 9.85 -6.41 -2.82
C SER A 154 11.21 -5.80 -3.08
N VAL A 155 11.67 -5.95 -4.32
CA VAL A 155 12.79 -5.23 -4.91
C VAL A 155 12.26 -4.36 -6.05
N HIS A 156 12.53 -3.07 -6.00
CA HIS A 156 12.24 -2.16 -7.10
C HIS A 156 13.44 -2.11 -8.04
N ASN A 157 13.23 -2.45 -9.29
CA ASN A 157 14.24 -2.39 -10.34
C ASN A 157 14.01 -1.13 -11.17
N TYR A 158 15.03 -0.27 -11.32
CA TYR A 158 14.95 1.01 -12.00
C TYR A 158 15.81 1.03 -13.24
N TRP A 159 15.23 1.42 -14.38
CA TRP A 159 15.93 1.75 -15.62
C TRP A 159 15.78 3.24 -15.87
N VAL A 160 16.81 4.01 -15.54
CA VAL A 160 16.79 5.47 -15.59
C VAL A 160 17.18 5.93 -16.99
N PHE A 161 16.43 6.88 -17.51
CA PHE A 161 16.68 7.46 -18.82
C PHE A 161 17.83 8.47 -18.80
N ASN A 162 18.54 8.59 -19.92
CA ASN A 162 19.52 9.68 -20.12
C ASN A 162 18.84 11.05 -20.08
N VAL A 163 17.67 11.13 -20.70
CA VAL A 163 16.83 12.33 -20.71
C VAL A 163 15.43 11.92 -20.26
N PRO A 164 14.84 12.60 -19.28
CA PRO A 164 13.44 12.34 -18.89
C PRO A 164 12.51 12.48 -20.10
N ILE A 165 11.48 11.64 -20.15
CA ILE A 165 10.55 11.58 -21.27
C ILE A 165 9.15 12.06 -20.86
N GLU A 166 8.38 12.53 -21.86
CA GLU A 166 7.02 13.02 -21.68
C GLU A 166 6.09 11.90 -21.20
N PRO A 167 5.06 12.21 -20.39
CA PRO A 167 4.07 11.26 -19.91
C PRO A 167 3.39 10.44 -21.01
N GLU A 168 3.11 11.05 -22.15
CA GLU A 168 2.45 10.44 -23.30
C GLU A 168 3.31 9.32 -23.94
N ARG A 169 4.62 9.46 -23.88
CA ARG A 169 5.58 8.45 -24.34
C ARG A 169 5.83 7.37 -23.28
N TRP A 170 5.86 7.80 -22.02
CA TRP A 170 6.15 6.91 -20.88
C TRP A 170 5.04 5.89 -20.60
N VAL A 171 3.77 6.31 -20.62
CA VAL A 171 2.63 5.44 -20.26
C VAL A 171 2.58 4.17 -21.14
N PRO A 172 2.57 4.26 -22.49
CA PRO A 172 2.54 3.06 -23.31
C PRO A 172 3.80 2.20 -23.14
N LEU A 173 4.95 2.82 -22.89
CA LEU A 173 6.20 2.09 -22.68
C LEU A 173 6.18 1.31 -21.36
N LEU A 174 5.70 1.92 -20.29
CA LEU A 174 5.49 1.23 -19.01
C LEU A 174 4.48 0.08 -19.15
N ASP A 175 3.40 0.29 -19.88
CA ASP A 175 2.40 -0.75 -20.12
C ASP A 175 2.98 -1.97 -20.81
N ARG A 176 3.84 -1.74 -21.81
CA ARG A 176 4.58 -2.81 -22.53
C ARG A 176 5.53 -3.52 -21.56
N LEU A 177 6.29 -2.78 -20.77
CA LEU A 177 7.21 -3.36 -19.78
C LEU A 177 6.47 -4.21 -18.75
N VAL A 178 5.40 -3.70 -18.16
CA VAL A 178 4.59 -4.42 -17.16
C VAL A 178 3.98 -5.70 -17.74
N ALA A 179 3.52 -5.65 -18.99
CA ALA A 179 2.97 -6.82 -19.67
C ALA A 179 4.04 -7.86 -19.97
N HIS A 180 5.22 -7.44 -20.47
CA HIS A 180 6.35 -8.28 -20.79
C HIS A 180 6.94 -8.94 -19.54
N ALA A 181 7.13 -8.16 -18.48
CA ALA A 181 7.75 -8.59 -17.25
C ALA A 181 6.80 -9.36 -16.31
N GLY A 182 5.49 -9.36 -16.57
CA GLY A 182 4.52 -9.93 -15.64
C GLY A 182 4.50 -9.23 -14.27
N SER A 183 4.92 -7.97 -14.24
CA SER A 183 5.02 -7.18 -13.00
C SER A 183 3.65 -6.68 -12.50
N ASP A 184 3.59 -6.19 -11.27
CA ASP A 184 2.34 -5.69 -10.67
C ASP A 184 1.75 -4.53 -11.48
N ARG A 185 0.53 -4.74 -11.98
CA ARG A 185 -0.23 -3.77 -12.79
C ARG A 185 -0.89 -2.67 -11.96
N SER A 186 -0.97 -2.81 -10.65
CA SER A 186 -1.71 -1.88 -9.79
C SER A 186 -1.06 -0.50 -9.66
N ARG A 187 0.18 -0.32 -10.14
CA ARG A 187 1.02 0.85 -9.87
C ARG A 187 1.38 1.67 -11.13
N LYS A 188 0.45 1.81 -12.06
CA LYS A 188 0.67 2.46 -13.36
C LYS A 188 0.50 3.98 -13.39
N GLY A 189 0.25 4.64 -12.25
CA GLY A 189 0.01 6.08 -12.23
C GLY A 189 1.27 6.90 -12.52
N LEU A 190 1.09 8.02 -13.24
CA LEU A 190 2.17 8.99 -13.52
C LEU A 190 2.83 9.54 -12.24
N ASN A 191 2.01 9.83 -11.23
CA ASN A 191 2.47 10.29 -9.91
C ASN A 191 2.87 9.13 -8.99
N ARG A 192 3.56 8.13 -9.55
CA ARG A 192 3.95 6.91 -8.84
C ARG A 192 4.80 7.21 -7.62
N MET A 193 4.43 6.60 -6.50
CA MET A 193 5.14 6.72 -5.24
C MET A 193 5.86 5.41 -4.95
N MET A 194 7.17 5.47 -4.81
CA MET A 194 8.03 4.33 -4.49
C MET A 194 8.67 4.53 -3.11
N ARG A 195 9.02 3.45 -2.41
CA ARG A 195 9.67 3.58 -1.11
C ARG A 195 10.99 4.32 -1.23
N LEU A 196 11.15 5.34 -0.39
CA LEU A 196 12.42 6.08 -0.29
C LEU A 196 13.47 5.21 0.38
N ALA A 197 14.63 5.06 -0.25
CA ALA A 197 15.79 4.45 0.39
C ALA A 197 16.22 5.27 1.62
N GLY A 198 16.71 4.59 2.65
CA GLY A 198 17.04 5.20 3.94
C GLY A 198 15.91 5.18 4.95
N GLY A 199 14.64 5.12 4.52
CA GLY A 199 13.49 4.98 5.42
C GLY A 199 13.30 3.54 5.92
N HIS A 200 12.65 3.38 7.06
CA HIS A 200 12.32 2.06 7.58
C HIS A 200 11.00 1.53 6.99
N TYR A 201 11.00 0.25 6.65
CA TYR A 201 9.77 -0.46 6.36
C TYR A 201 8.94 -0.61 7.64
N ILE A 202 7.74 -0.09 7.62
CA ILE A 202 6.78 -0.25 8.70
C ILE A 202 5.80 -1.34 8.32
N ASP A 203 5.66 -2.36 9.16
CA ASP A 203 4.74 -3.47 8.90
C ASP A 203 3.28 -3.12 9.22
N ARG A 204 2.40 -4.13 9.16
CA ARG A 204 0.96 -3.94 9.42
C ARG A 204 0.65 -3.57 10.86
N ASP A 205 1.52 -3.97 11.80
CA ASP A 205 1.35 -3.77 13.23
C ASP A 205 2.00 -2.45 13.68
N GLY A 206 2.66 -1.73 12.76
CA GLY A 206 3.29 -0.44 13.02
C GLY A 206 4.72 -0.57 13.52
N GLU A 207 5.31 -1.76 13.44
CA GLU A 207 6.69 -1.98 13.83
C GLU A 207 7.64 -1.74 12.66
N ALA A 208 8.75 -1.06 12.96
CA ALA A 208 9.84 -0.93 12.00
C ALA A 208 10.59 -2.26 11.89
N LYS A 209 10.78 -2.73 10.68
CA LYS A 209 11.51 -3.97 10.39
C LYS A 209 12.91 -3.65 9.85
N ALA A 210 13.04 -3.56 8.55
CA ALA A 210 14.33 -3.33 7.91
C ALA A 210 14.38 -1.94 7.25
N VAL A 211 15.58 -1.44 7.03
CA VAL A 211 15.80 -0.22 6.26
C VAL A 211 15.57 -0.51 4.78
N THR A 212 14.81 0.35 4.12
CA THR A 212 14.76 0.41 2.65
C THR A 212 16.12 0.85 2.15
N ARG A 213 16.79 0.09 1.30
CA ARG A 213 18.15 0.38 0.90
C ARG A 213 18.40 0.16 -0.58
N ILE A 214 19.27 0.98 -1.14
CA ILE A 214 19.81 0.76 -2.47
C ILE A 214 20.74 -0.45 -2.43
N VAL A 215 20.52 -1.37 -3.36
CA VAL A 215 21.35 -2.53 -3.61
C VAL A 215 21.65 -2.56 -5.10
N ASN A 216 22.82 -2.94 -5.50
CA ASN A 216 23.25 -2.95 -6.90
C ASN A 216 23.07 -1.58 -7.60
N VAL A 217 24.16 -0.90 -7.87
CA VAL A 217 24.21 0.37 -8.62
C VAL A 217 25.16 0.16 -9.79
N THR A 218 24.62 0.08 -11.00
CA THR A 218 25.43 0.01 -12.23
C THR A 218 25.75 1.40 -12.77
N GLY A 219 24.86 2.36 -12.50
CA GLY A 219 24.95 3.70 -13.07
C GLY A 219 24.61 3.78 -14.55
N TYR A 220 24.23 2.66 -15.20
CA TYR A 220 23.81 2.67 -16.60
C TYR A 220 22.58 3.54 -16.78
N ARG A 221 22.54 4.27 -17.88
CA ARG A 221 21.37 5.05 -18.27
C ARG A 221 20.95 4.66 -19.67
N TYR A 222 19.68 4.88 -19.99
CA TYR A 222 19.05 4.29 -21.17
C TYR A 222 18.37 5.36 -22.02
N GLU A 223 18.37 5.14 -23.32
CA GLU A 223 17.47 5.85 -24.21
C GLU A 223 16.10 5.14 -24.21
N ALA A 224 15.02 5.91 -24.19
CA ALA A 224 13.66 5.33 -24.23
C ALA A 224 13.46 4.46 -25.50
N ALA A 225 14.09 4.83 -26.60
CA ALA A 225 14.04 4.08 -27.86
C ALA A 225 14.53 2.63 -27.71
N GLN A 226 15.51 2.37 -26.83
CA GLN A 226 16.01 1.01 -26.58
C GLN A 226 14.89 0.11 -26.02
N PHE A 227 14.05 0.63 -25.14
CA PHE A 227 12.89 -0.10 -24.62
C PHE A 227 11.75 -0.18 -25.61
N GLU A 228 11.57 0.83 -26.46
CA GLU A 228 10.58 0.79 -27.56
C GLU A 228 10.88 -0.31 -28.56
N GLU A 229 12.17 -0.55 -28.85
CA GLU A 229 12.61 -1.63 -29.73
C GLU A 229 12.57 -3.00 -29.04
N LEU A 230 12.99 -3.06 -27.78
CA LEU A 230 13.11 -4.31 -27.02
C LEU A 230 11.76 -4.91 -26.63
N LEU A 231 10.82 -4.06 -26.18
CA LEU A 231 9.57 -4.53 -25.61
C LEU A 231 8.53 -4.82 -26.69
N PRO A 232 7.82 -5.96 -26.63
CA PRO A 232 6.77 -6.29 -27.58
C PRO A 232 5.66 -5.23 -27.61
N LEU A 233 5.13 -4.96 -28.78
CA LEU A 233 3.91 -4.15 -28.90
C LEU A 233 2.74 -4.90 -28.23
N LEU A 234 1.94 -4.17 -27.45
CA LEU A 234 0.72 -4.75 -26.92
C LEU A 234 -0.24 -5.00 -28.08
N SER A 235 -0.69 -6.23 -28.23
CA SER A 235 -1.79 -6.55 -29.14
C SER A 235 -2.96 -5.68 -28.73
N SER A 236 -3.54 -4.92 -29.68
CA SER A 236 -4.79 -4.21 -29.43
C SER A 236 -5.76 -5.22 -28.82
N PRO A 237 -6.50 -4.91 -27.75
CA PRO A 237 -7.52 -5.80 -27.25
C PRO A 237 -8.42 -6.09 -28.44
N THR A 238 -8.39 -7.33 -28.94
CA THR A 238 -9.42 -7.80 -29.88
C THR A 238 -10.72 -7.44 -29.17
N THR A 239 -11.48 -6.53 -29.74
CA THR A 239 -12.83 -6.21 -29.27
C THR A 239 -13.65 -7.47 -29.46
N CYS A 240 -13.45 -8.42 -28.56
CA CYS A 240 -14.35 -9.53 -28.39
C CYS A 240 -15.66 -8.87 -27.99
N GLY A 241 -16.58 -8.83 -28.96
CA GLY A 241 -17.82 -8.10 -28.88
C GLY A 241 -18.45 -8.35 -27.51
N ARG A 242 -18.59 -7.30 -26.75
CA ARG A 242 -19.32 -7.35 -25.48
C ARG A 242 -20.71 -7.84 -25.86
N ALA A 243 -21.03 -9.10 -25.52
CA ALA A 243 -22.36 -9.61 -25.68
C ALA A 243 -23.33 -8.54 -25.13
N PRO A 244 -24.40 -8.18 -25.89
CA PRO A 244 -25.33 -7.16 -25.44
C PRO A 244 -25.81 -7.55 -24.04
N ARG A 245 -25.62 -6.68 -23.06
CA ARG A 245 -26.22 -6.84 -21.74
C ARG A 245 -27.71 -6.99 -22.00
N LYS A 246 -28.30 -8.13 -21.63
CA LYS A 246 -29.75 -8.27 -21.58
C LYS A 246 -30.27 -7.10 -20.77
N ALA A 247 -31.09 -6.27 -21.40
CA ALA A 247 -31.79 -5.19 -20.72
C ALA A 247 -32.48 -5.81 -19.50
N GLY A 248 -32.13 -5.34 -18.30
CA GLY A 248 -32.79 -5.76 -17.09
C GLY A 248 -34.27 -5.42 -17.21
N SER A 249 -35.13 -6.42 -17.03
CA SER A 249 -36.57 -6.25 -16.93
C SER A 249 -36.86 -5.16 -15.88
N THR A 250 -37.62 -4.16 -16.29
CA THR A 250 -38.06 -3.10 -15.40
C THR A 250 -39.01 -3.66 -14.35
N PRO A 251 -39.11 -3.05 -13.15
CA PRO A 251 -39.99 -3.56 -12.06
C PRO A 251 -41.50 -3.61 -12.40
N ALA A 252 -41.92 -3.12 -13.54
CA ALA A 252 -43.31 -3.15 -14.00
C ALA A 252 -43.74 -4.51 -14.58
N GLU A 253 -42.81 -5.32 -15.08
CA GLU A 253 -43.13 -6.65 -15.65
C GLU A 253 -43.28 -7.77 -14.61
N LEU A 254 -42.86 -7.53 -13.39
CA LEU A 254 -42.99 -8.51 -12.27
C LEU A 254 -44.36 -8.48 -11.57
N ARG A 255 -45.25 -7.54 -11.89
CA ARG A 255 -46.59 -7.43 -11.31
C ARG A 255 -47.69 -8.15 -12.08
N GLN A 256 -47.45 -8.64 -13.30
CA GLN A 256 -48.45 -9.32 -14.12
C GLN A 256 -48.44 -10.85 -14.04
N ILE A 257 -47.55 -11.48 -13.30
CA ILE A 257 -47.45 -12.93 -13.20
C ILE A 257 -48.16 -13.49 -11.95
N THR A 258 -48.67 -12.63 -11.04
CA THR A 258 -49.31 -13.07 -9.79
C THR A 258 -50.83 -13.04 -9.78
N GLU A 259 -51.49 -12.75 -10.92
CA GLU A 259 -52.97 -12.70 -11.01
C GLU A 259 -53.54 -13.58 -12.14
N VAL A 260 -53.14 -14.85 -12.20
CA VAL A 260 -53.92 -15.81 -13.06
C VAL A 260 -54.13 -17.09 -12.26
N GLY A 261 -55.31 -17.17 -11.67
CA GLY A 261 -56.10 -18.37 -11.66
C GLY A 261 -55.84 -19.46 -10.63
N LEU A 262 -56.41 -19.27 -9.44
CA LEU A 262 -56.92 -20.39 -8.69
C LEU A 262 -58.45 -20.45 -8.90
N HIS A 263 -58.92 -21.33 -9.79
CA HIS A 263 -60.28 -21.80 -9.77
C HIS A 263 -60.30 -23.29 -9.34
N PRO A 264 -61.10 -23.65 -8.34
CA PRO A 264 -61.34 -25.07 -7.99
C PRO A 264 -62.44 -25.63 -8.89
N GLN A 265 -62.18 -26.73 -9.52
CA GLN A 265 -63.28 -27.57 -9.99
C GLN A 265 -63.30 -28.86 -9.20
N ALA A 266 -64.44 -29.03 -8.55
CA ALA A 266 -64.91 -30.29 -7.98
C ALA A 266 -65.29 -31.31 -9.10
N CYS A 267 -64.95 -32.51 -8.93
CA CYS A 267 -65.69 -33.76 -8.98
C CYS A 267 -64.73 -34.91 -8.69
#